data_95dda5f4fc24d5d113bcada5a38010b2
#
_entry.id   95dda5f4fc24d5d113bcada5a38010b2
#
_cell.length_a   1.000
_cell.length_b   1.000
_cell.length_c   1.000
_cell.angle_alpha   90.00
_cell.angle_beta   90.00
_cell.angle_gamma   90.00
#
_symmetry.space_group_name_H-M   'P 1'
#
loop_
_entity.id
_entity.type
_entity.pdbx_description
1 polymer ?
#
loop_
_entity_poly.entity_id
_entity_poly.type
_entity_poly.pdbx_seq_one_letter_code
_entity_poly.pdbx_strand_id
1 'polypeptide(L)'
;MDGLQFEHRCAELLRYRGFHKVAVTKGSGDQGVDILAQKNGIKYGIQCKYYSYPVGNKAIQEAYAGADFYDCDVAMVMTNSTFTRQARELADKRGVELWEHCSPNGSSSVISRLMRIFNLFFLTIGLCMCASARLLNFPEGTIRTYMNLLMLILASLSALFGWNPFLPCILSG
;
A
#
# COMPACT_ATOMS: atom_id res chain seq x y z
N MET A 1 10.91 -11.91 -2.52
CA MET A 1 10.70 -10.95 -3.64
C MET A 1 12.08 -10.49 -4.10
N ASP A 2 12.32 -10.50 -5.38
CA ASP A 2 13.56 -9.99 -6.01
C ASP A 2 13.36 -8.53 -6.50
N GLY A 3 14.44 -7.92 -7.03
CA GLY A 3 14.41 -6.53 -7.50
C GLY A 3 13.40 -6.31 -8.64
N LEU A 4 13.37 -7.21 -9.62
CA LEU A 4 12.47 -7.10 -10.78
C LEU A 4 11.00 -7.21 -10.38
N GLN A 5 10.66 -8.10 -9.42
CA GLN A 5 9.31 -8.18 -8.87
C GLN A 5 8.93 -6.89 -8.14
N PHE A 6 9.88 -6.24 -7.46
CA PHE A 6 9.63 -4.96 -6.80
C PHE A 6 9.35 -3.84 -7.81
N GLU A 7 10.10 -3.76 -8.91
CA GLU A 7 9.86 -2.79 -9.99
C GLU A 7 8.44 -2.92 -10.57
N HIS A 8 8.00 -4.15 -10.87
CA HIS A 8 6.63 -4.39 -11.33
C HIS A 8 5.58 -3.94 -10.32
N ARG A 9 5.82 -4.17 -9.01
CA ARG A 9 4.93 -3.71 -7.94
C ARG A 9 4.92 -2.18 -7.79
N CYS A 10 6.07 -1.54 -7.96
CA CYS A 10 6.15 -0.08 -8.00
C CYS A 10 5.35 0.48 -9.18
N ALA A 11 5.44 -0.15 -10.36
CA ALA A 11 4.65 0.23 -11.52
C ALA A 11 3.13 0.11 -11.28
N GLU A 12 2.67 -0.96 -10.61
CA GLU A 12 1.27 -1.11 -10.21
C GLU A 12 0.84 -0.01 -9.22
N LEU A 13 1.70 0.30 -8.23
CA LEU A 13 1.44 1.36 -7.26
C LEU A 13 1.33 2.74 -7.93
N LEU A 14 2.20 3.04 -8.90
CA LEU A 14 2.15 4.27 -9.67
C LEU A 14 0.84 4.40 -10.44
N ARG A 15 0.39 3.33 -11.14
CA ARG A 15 -0.91 3.31 -11.83
C ARG A 15 -2.07 3.58 -10.87
N TYR A 16 -2.05 2.93 -9.71
CA TYR A 16 -3.05 3.17 -8.66
C TYR A 16 -3.05 4.62 -8.14
N ARG A 17 -1.89 5.28 -8.11
CA ARG A 17 -1.73 6.69 -7.72
C ARG A 17 -2.03 7.69 -8.84
N GLY A 18 -2.56 7.22 -9.98
CA GLY A 18 -3.00 8.04 -11.09
C GLY A 18 -1.90 8.44 -12.07
N PHE A 19 -0.76 7.72 -12.07
CA PHE A 19 0.22 7.85 -13.13
C PHE A 19 -0.24 7.07 -14.37
N HIS A 20 0.04 7.62 -15.55
CA HIS A 20 -0.26 7.00 -16.85
C HIS A 20 1.03 6.70 -17.59
N LYS A 21 0.93 5.96 -18.70
CA LYS A 21 2.07 5.55 -19.54
C LYS A 21 3.20 4.93 -18.71
N VAL A 22 2.82 4.17 -17.66
CA VAL A 22 3.77 3.51 -16.77
C VAL A 22 4.40 2.32 -17.49
N ALA A 23 5.69 2.43 -17.80
CA ALA A 23 6.47 1.42 -18.49
C ALA A 23 7.71 1.06 -17.66
N VAL A 24 7.92 -0.23 -17.41
CA VAL A 24 9.15 -0.76 -16.83
C VAL A 24 10.20 -0.82 -17.95
N THR A 25 11.39 -0.30 -17.71
CA THR A 25 12.49 -0.33 -18.65
C THR A 25 13.10 -1.74 -18.77
N LYS A 26 13.93 -1.98 -19.78
CA LYS A 26 14.63 -3.26 -19.89
C LYS A 26 15.85 -3.23 -18.97
N GLY A 27 15.92 -4.15 -18.03
CA GLY A 27 16.87 -4.19 -16.92
C GLY A 27 18.37 -4.27 -17.20
N SER A 28 18.82 -4.13 -18.45
CA SER A 28 20.22 -3.96 -18.77
C SER A 28 20.42 -2.71 -19.62
N GLY A 29 21.18 -1.74 -19.10
CA GLY A 29 21.44 -0.47 -19.77
C GLY A 29 20.35 0.60 -19.56
N ASP A 30 19.56 0.49 -18.50
CA ASP A 30 18.47 1.40 -18.13
C ASP A 30 18.95 2.76 -17.57
N GLN A 31 20.24 3.00 -17.55
CA GLN A 31 20.87 4.26 -17.10
C GLN A 31 20.40 4.74 -15.73
N GLY A 32 19.95 3.80 -14.86
CA GLY A 32 19.47 4.14 -13.51
C GLY A 32 18.02 4.58 -13.43
N VAL A 33 17.19 4.24 -14.42
CA VAL A 33 15.73 4.41 -14.41
C VAL A 33 15.05 3.09 -14.70
N ASP A 34 14.35 2.55 -13.72
CA ASP A 34 13.64 1.27 -13.82
C ASP A 34 12.20 1.44 -14.35
N ILE A 35 11.59 2.62 -14.16
CA ILE A 35 10.24 2.91 -14.61
C ILE A 35 10.14 4.30 -15.20
N LEU A 36 9.51 4.43 -16.36
CA LEU A 36 9.06 5.70 -16.93
C LEU A 36 7.56 5.84 -16.70
N ALA A 37 7.10 7.04 -16.30
CA ALA A 37 5.69 7.30 -16.05
C ALA A 37 5.34 8.77 -16.34
N GLN A 38 4.03 9.08 -16.49
CA GLN A 38 3.54 10.44 -16.66
C GLN A 38 2.40 10.73 -15.68
N LYS A 39 2.38 11.95 -15.13
CA LYS A 39 1.27 12.43 -14.31
C LYS A 39 1.09 13.93 -14.50
N ASN A 40 -0.13 14.38 -14.79
CA ASN A 40 -0.46 15.79 -14.99
C ASN A 40 0.43 16.50 -16.06
N GLY A 41 0.82 15.76 -17.11
CA GLY A 41 1.71 16.28 -18.16
C GLY A 41 3.21 16.20 -17.84
N ILE A 42 3.59 15.89 -16.61
CA ILE A 42 4.97 15.77 -16.12
C ILE A 42 5.48 14.36 -16.37
N LYS A 43 6.70 14.22 -16.89
CA LYS A 43 7.37 12.95 -17.15
C LYS A 43 8.32 12.62 -16.00
N TYR A 44 8.19 11.42 -15.47
CA TYR A 44 8.95 10.90 -14.32
C TYR A 44 9.90 9.80 -14.74
N GLY A 45 11.16 9.90 -14.29
CA GLY A 45 12.14 8.80 -14.32
C GLY A 45 12.30 8.24 -12.92
N ILE A 46 11.95 6.96 -12.71
CA ILE A 46 11.84 6.35 -11.39
C ILE A 46 12.86 5.23 -11.24
N GLN A 47 13.69 5.30 -10.21
CA GLN A 47 14.58 4.23 -9.76
C GLN A 47 13.93 3.46 -8.62
N CYS A 48 13.98 2.13 -8.66
CA CYS A 48 13.44 1.24 -7.63
C CYS A 48 14.58 0.56 -6.85
N LYS A 49 14.55 0.60 -5.53
CA LYS A 49 15.54 -0.08 -4.67
C LYS A 49 14.85 -0.95 -3.64
N TYR A 50 15.02 -2.27 -3.79
CA TYR A 50 14.51 -3.27 -2.84
C TYR A 50 15.62 -3.69 -1.89
N TYR A 51 15.71 -3.07 -0.73
CA TYR A 51 16.76 -3.30 0.27
C TYR A 51 16.20 -3.54 1.67
N SER A 52 16.92 -4.32 2.48
CA SER A 52 16.64 -4.52 3.91
C SER A 52 17.27 -3.43 4.79
N TYR A 53 18.02 -2.50 4.20
CA TYR A 53 18.73 -1.41 4.87
C TYR A 53 18.40 -0.06 4.19
N PRO A 54 18.70 1.08 4.86
CA PRO A 54 18.42 2.40 4.30
C PRO A 54 19.19 2.67 2.99
N VAL A 55 18.50 3.28 2.03
CA VAL A 55 19.04 3.64 0.70
C VAL A 55 19.92 4.89 0.83
N GLY A 56 21.14 4.81 0.28
CA GLY A 56 22.13 5.89 0.32
C GLY A 56 22.13 6.79 -0.93
N ASN A 57 23.08 7.73 -0.98
CA ASN A 57 23.27 8.75 -2.02
C ASN A 57 23.36 8.19 -3.43
N LYS A 58 23.93 6.98 -3.61
CA LYS A 58 24.13 6.37 -4.92
C LYS A 58 22.83 6.26 -5.71
N ALA A 59 21.74 5.84 -5.05
CA ALA A 59 20.43 5.71 -5.71
C ALA A 59 19.88 7.06 -6.19
N ILE A 60 20.10 8.13 -5.43
CA ILE A 60 19.69 9.48 -5.80
C ILE A 60 20.46 9.99 -7.02
N GLN A 61 21.77 9.72 -7.06
CA GLN A 61 22.65 10.08 -8.18
C GLN A 61 22.25 9.30 -9.45
N GLU A 62 22.01 7.99 -9.34
CA GLU A 62 21.56 7.14 -10.44
C GLU A 62 20.22 7.63 -11.01
N ALA A 63 19.23 7.87 -10.14
CA ALA A 63 17.90 8.35 -10.55
C ALA A 63 17.98 9.73 -11.24
N TYR A 64 18.79 10.65 -10.70
CA TYR A 64 18.96 11.98 -11.26
C TYR A 64 19.59 11.93 -12.66
N ALA A 65 20.69 11.19 -12.80
CA ALA A 65 21.39 11.05 -14.10
C ALA A 65 20.51 10.31 -15.12
N GLY A 66 19.79 9.27 -14.69
CA GLY A 66 18.91 8.51 -15.58
C GLY A 66 17.68 9.32 -16.01
N ALA A 67 17.09 10.14 -15.12
CA ALA A 67 15.99 11.01 -15.49
C ALA A 67 16.39 12.04 -16.56
N ASP A 68 17.59 12.62 -16.45
CA ASP A 68 18.18 13.50 -17.44
C ASP A 68 18.39 12.79 -18.79
N PHE A 69 18.93 11.57 -18.76
CA PHE A 69 19.15 10.75 -19.97
C PHE A 69 17.85 10.46 -20.74
N TYR A 70 16.73 10.27 -20.04
CA TYR A 70 15.42 9.99 -20.65
C TYR A 70 14.58 11.25 -20.89
N ASP A 71 15.12 12.46 -20.77
CA ASP A 71 14.38 13.75 -20.86
C ASP A 71 13.14 13.76 -19.94
N CYS A 72 13.32 13.34 -18.68
CA CYS A 72 12.27 13.37 -17.68
C CYS A 72 12.33 14.69 -16.90
N ASP A 73 11.15 15.23 -16.59
CA ASP A 73 11.01 16.48 -15.82
C ASP A 73 11.33 16.27 -14.33
N VAL A 74 11.08 15.07 -13.81
CA VAL A 74 11.26 14.73 -12.39
C VAL A 74 11.95 13.38 -12.25
N ALA A 75 12.99 13.34 -11.43
CA ALA A 75 13.60 12.11 -10.94
C ALA A 75 12.93 11.65 -9.64
N MET A 76 12.69 10.36 -9.49
CA MET A 76 12.07 9.77 -8.29
C MET A 76 12.81 8.51 -7.87
N VAL A 77 12.92 8.26 -6.57
CA VAL A 77 13.39 6.98 -6.02
C VAL A 77 12.31 6.35 -5.16
N MET A 78 11.97 5.10 -5.46
CA MET A 78 11.02 4.30 -4.69
C MET A 78 11.74 3.16 -3.96
N THR A 79 11.46 2.97 -2.66
CA THR A 79 12.04 1.88 -1.88
C THR A 79 11.05 1.26 -0.91
N ASN A 80 11.22 -0.03 -0.60
CA ASN A 80 10.52 -0.72 0.49
C ASN A 80 11.07 -0.33 1.87
N SER A 81 12.27 0.25 1.92
CA SER A 81 12.99 0.66 3.13
C SER A 81 12.84 2.17 3.39
N THR A 82 13.85 2.77 3.99
CA THR A 82 13.98 4.20 4.27
C THR A 82 15.18 4.78 3.53
N PHE A 83 15.36 6.10 3.56
CA PHE A 83 16.56 6.76 3.05
C PHE A 83 17.47 7.19 4.20
N THR A 84 18.79 7.19 3.94
CA THR A 84 19.75 7.79 4.87
C THR A 84 19.55 9.31 4.92
N ARG A 85 19.98 9.96 6.02
CA ARG A 85 19.93 11.42 6.14
C ARG A 85 20.62 12.11 4.97
N GLN A 86 21.81 11.64 4.59
CA GLN A 86 22.59 12.21 3.47
C GLN A 86 21.85 12.07 2.13
N ALA A 87 21.16 10.93 1.91
CA ALA A 87 20.36 10.74 0.69
C ALA A 87 19.19 11.72 0.61
N ARG A 88 18.51 12.01 1.73
CA ARG A 88 17.45 13.03 1.79
C ARG A 88 17.99 14.44 1.50
N GLU A 89 19.11 14.80 2.14
CA GLU A 89 19.77 16.09 1.90
C GLU A 89 20.19 16.28 0.44
N LEU A 90 20.66 15.19 -0.21
CA LEU A 90 21.02 15.22 -1.63
C LEU A 90 19.76 15.32 -2.52
N ALA A 91 18.72 14.57 -2.20
CA ALA A 91 17.46 14.60 -2.95
C ALA A 91 16.82 15.99 -2.92
N ASP A 92 16.77 16.63 -1.74
CA ASP A 92 16.27 18.01 -1.60
C ASP A 92 17.04 19.00 -2.47
N LYS A 93 18.37 18.87 -2.51
CA LYS A 93 19.24 19.74 -3.33
C LYS A 93 19.08 19.52 -4.84
N ARG A 94 18.70 18.32 -5.26
CA ARG A 94 18.58 17.92 -6.67
C ARG A 94 17.15 17.91 -7.18
N GLY A 95 16.15 18.12 -6.31
CA GLY A 95 14.73 18.03 -6.65
C GLY A 95 14.29 16.61 -6.97
N VAL A 96 14.91 15.58 -6.32
CA VAL A 96 14.55 14.18 -6.51
C VAL A 96 13.44 13.81 -5.53
N GLU A 97 12.33 13.28 -6.01
CA GLU A 97 11.25 12.81 -5.17
C GLU A 97 11.59 11.46 -4.50
N LEU A 98 11.27 11.33 -3.21
CA LEU A 98 11.54 10.13 -2.43
C LEU A 98 10.24 9.47 -1.96
N TRP A 99 10.06 8.18 -2.30
CA TRP A 99 8.95 7.36 -1.82
C TRP A 99 9.49 6.20 -0.99
N GLU A 100 9.20 6.26 0.30
CA GLU A 100 9.60 5.22 1.28
C GLU A 100 8.48 4.24 1.55
N HIS A 101 8.86 3.09 2.14
CA HIS A 101 7.91 2.07 2.56
C HIS A 101 6.92 1.65 1.46
N CYS A 102 7.39 1.64 0.20
CA CYS A 102 6.64 1.16 -0.94
C CYS A 102 6.43 -0.36 -0.79
N SER A 103 5.45 -0.72 0.05
CA SER A 103 5.13 -2.13 0.28
C SER A 103 4.33 -2.67 -0.89
N PRO A 104 4.63 -3.89 -1.37
CA PRO A 104 3.81 -4.59 -2.36
C PRO A 104 2.36 -4.82 -1.87
N ASN A 105 2.12 -4.71 -0.57
CA ASN A 105 0.81 -4.83 0.06
C ASN A 105 0.09 -3.47 0.22
N GLY A 106 0.54 -2.41 -0.44
CA GLY A 106 -0.03 -1.06 -0.32
C GLY A 106 -1.51 -0.94 -0.75
N SER A 107 -2.02 -1.85 -1.59
CA SER A 107 -3.46 -1.96 -1.86
C SER A 107 -4.23 -2.53 -0.66
N SER A 108 -3.57 -3.31 0.21
CA SER A 108 -4.22 -3.90 1.38
C SER A 108 -4.57 -2.87 2.45
N SER A 109 -3.87 -1.72 2.53
CA SER A 109 -4.17 -0.72 3.57
C SER A 109 -5.51 -0.01 3.35
N VAL A 110 -5.89 0.27 2.11
CA VAL A 110 -7.20 0.88 1.80
C VAL A 110 -8.29 -0.16 1.93
N ILE A 111 -8.09 -1.35 1.38
CA ILE A 111 -9.03 -2.47 1.51
C ILE A 111 -9.17 -2.86 2.98
N SER A 112 -8.09 -2.92 3.75
CA SER A 112 -8.16 -3.23 5.18
C SER A 112 -8.83 -2.10 6.00
N ARG A 113 -8.69 -0.84 5.62
CA ARG A 113 -9.43 0.28 6.22
C ARG A 113 -10.92 0.22 5.88
N LEU A 114 -11.27 0.01 4.62
CA LEU A 114 -12.65 -0.18 4.18
C LEU A 114 -13.29 -1.37 4.87
N MET A 115 -12.58 -2.50 4.98
CA MET A 115 -13.03 -3.69 5.68
C MET A 115 -13.23 -3.46 7.19
N ARG A 116 -12.37 -2.66 7.84
CA ARG A 116 -12.57 -2.27 9.25
C ARG A 116 -13.81 -1.40 9.42
N ILE A 117 -14.03 -0.42 8.55
CA ILE A 117 -15.23 0.42 8.58
C ILE A 117 -16.49 -0.42 8.36
N PHE A 118 -16.45 -1.33 7.39
CA PHE A 118 -17.54 -2.25 7.08
C PHE A 118 -17.85 -3.17 8.27
N ASN A 119 -16.84 -3.69 8.92
CA ASN A 119 -16.97 -4.54 10.10
C ASN A 119 -17.55 -3.79 11.31
N LEU A 120 -17.09 -2.56 11.53
CA LEU A 120 -17.63 -1.69 12.59
C LEU A 120 -19.12 -1.37 12.34
N PHE A 121 -19.47 -1.12 11.09
CA PHE A 121 -20.86 -0.88 10.68
C PHE A 121 -21.76 -2.10 10.93
N PHE A 122 -21.34 -3.30 10.57
CA PHE A 122 -22.10 -4.52 10.85
C PHE A 122 -22.17 -4.84 12.35
N LEU A 123 -21.12 -4.56 13.12
CA LEU A 123 -21.13 -4.71 14.56
C LEU A 123 -22.17 -3.78 15.22
N THR A 124 -22.22 -2.52 14.78
CA THR A 124 -23.20 -1.55 15.31
C THR A 124 -24.64 -1.91 14.95
N ILE A 125 -24.89 -2.39 13.74
CA ILE A 125 -26.20 -2.90 13.33
C ILE A 125 -26.60 -4.11 14.18
N GLY A 126 -25.70 -5.06 14.40
CA GLY A 126 -25.93 -6.24 15.22
C GLY A 126 -26.30 -5.89 16.67
N LEU A 127 -25.56 -4.94 17.27
CA LEU A 127 -25.85 -4.44 18.62
C LEU A 127 -27.20 -3.71 18.68
N CYS A 128 -27.53 -2.91 17.67
CA CYS A 128 -28.80 -2.20 17.59
C CYS A 128 -29.98 -3.16 17.45
N MET A 129 -29.86 -4.20 16.63
CA MET A 129 -30.86 -5.26 16.48
C MET A 129 -31.05 -6.08 17.77
N CYS A 130 -29.95 -6.37 18.49
CA CYS A 130 -30.04 -7.05 19.78
C CYS A 130 -30.73 -6.17 20.85
N ALA A 131 -30.45 -4.87 20.88
CA ALA A 131 -31.08 -3.93 21.81
C ALA A 131 -32.57 -3.77 21.52
N SER A 132 -32.95 -3.63 20.24
CA SER A 132 -34.37 -3.54 19.85
C SER A 132 -35.15 -4.85 20.10
N ALA A 133 -34.52 -6.00 19.91
CA ALA A 133 -35.11 -7.30 20.19
C ALA A 133 -35.40 -7.50 21.70
N ARG A 134 -34.55 -6.97 22.58
CA ARG A 134 -34.77 -6.97 24.03
C ARG A 134 -35.91 -6.02 24.43
N LEU A 135 -35.97 -4.81 23.83
CA LEU A 135 -37.03 -3.84 24.06
C LEU A 135 -38.42 -4.34 23.63
N LEU A 136 -38.46 -5.18 22.58
CA LEU A 136 -39.71 -5.76 22.05
C LEU A 136 -40.05 -7.13 22.65
N ASN A 137 -39.37 -7.55 23.74
CA ASN A 137 -39.60 -8.81 24.47
C ASN A 137 -39.56 -10.07 23.60
N PHE A 138 -38.66 -10.12 22.57
CA PHE A 138 -38.49 -11.31 21.79
C PHE A 138 -37.83 -12.45 22.61
N PRO A 139 -38.19 -13.72 22.34
CA PRO A 139 -37.63 -14.87 23.06
C PRO A 139 -36.08 -14.90 22.93
N GLU A 140 -35.39 -15.23 24.02
CA GLU A 140 -33.88 -15.29 24.05
C GLU A 140 -33.28 -16.18 22.97
N GLY A 141 -33.99 -17.25 22.55
CA GLY A 141 -33.60 -18.13 21.45
C GLY A 141 -33.43 -17.40 20.11
N THR A 142 -34.27 -16.39 19.84
CA THR A 142 -34.25 -15.61 18.60
C THR A 142 -32.98 -14.71 18.55
N ILE A 143 -32.66 -14.06 19.66
CA ILE A 143 -31.45 -13.19 19.77
C ILE A 143 -30.20 -14.03 19.58
N ARG A 144 -30.14 -15.23 20.19
CA ARG A 144 -29.02 -16.17 20.07
C ARG A 144 -28.84 -16.65 18.63
N THR A 145 -29.92 -16.89 17.90
CA THR A 145 -29.88 -17.30 16.49
C THR A 145 -29.31 -16.19 15.61
N TYR A 146 -29.74 -14.93 15.79
CA TYR A 146 -29.20 -13.78 15.04
C TYR A 146 -27.72 -13.52 15.34
N MET A 147 -27.29 -13.67 16.61
CA MET A 147 -25.88 -13.53 16.98
C MET A 147 -25.02 -14.62 16.36
N ASN A 148 -25.49 -15.85 16.32
CA ASN A 148 -24.79 -16.97 15.68
C ASN A 148 -24.69 -16.78 14.16
N LEU A 149 -25.75 -16.30 13.51
CA LEU A 149 -25.75 -16.01 12.08
C LEU A 149 -24.78 -14.85 11.74
N LEU A 150 -24.75 -13.80 12.55
CA LEU A 150 -23.81 -12.69 12.39
C LEU A 150 -22.36 -13.16 12.53
N MET A 151 -22.06 -14.00 13.51
CA MET A 151 -20.73 -14.56 13.71
C MET A 151 -20.30 -15.48 12.55
N LEU A 152 -21.22 -16.26 11.98
CA LEU A 152 -20.97 -17.08 10.80
C LEU A 152 -20.67 -16.24 9.56
N ILE A 153 -21.40 -15.14 9.35
CA ILE A 153 -21.15 -14.22 8.24
C ILE A 153 -19.76 -13.54 8.39
N LEU A 154 -19.42 -13.08 9.58
CA LEU A 154 -18.12 -12.48 9.88
C LEU A 154 -16.98 -13.49 9.71
N ALA A 155 -17.16 -14.75 10.13
CA ALA A 155 -16.18 -15.81 9.96
C ALA A 155 -15.99 -16.19 8.48
N SER A 156 -17.06 -16.28 7.69
CA SER A 156 -16.97 -16.57 6.25
C SER A 156 -16.30 -15.45 5.47
N LEU A 157 -16.56 -14.18 5.80
CA LEU A 157 -15.88 -13.03 5.21
C LEU A 157 -14.39 -13.01 5.58
N SER A 158 -14.02 -13.38 6.81
CA SER A 158 -12.63 -13.48 7.23
C SER A 158 -11.87 -14.58 6.47
N ALA A 159 -12.52 -15.71 6.21
CA ALA A 159 -11.93 -16.82 5.45
C ALA A 159 -11.75 -16.48 3.96
N LEU A 160 -12.71 -15.78 3.35
CA LEU A 160 -12.64 -15.35 1.94
C LEU A 160 -11.55 -14.31 1.67
N PHE A 161 -11.26 -13.45 2.64
CA PHE A 161 -10.29 -12.35 2.48
C PHE A 161 -8.98 -12.55 3.25
N GLY A 162 -8.74 -13.74 3.84
CA GLY A 162 -7.52 -14.06 4.59
C GLY A 162 -7.31 -13.20 5.83
N TRP A 163 -8.39 -12.65 6.39
CA TRP A 163 -8.34 -11.71 7.51
C TRP A 163 -8.78 -12.37 8.81
N ASN A 164 -7.90 -12.33 9.83
CA ASN A 164 -8.22 -12.82 11.16
C ASN A 164 -8.63 -11.63 12.06
N PRO A 165 -9.92 -11.49 12.44
CA PRO A 165 -10.38 -10.37 13.26
C PRO A 165 -9.84 -10.36 14.70
N PHE A 166 -9.20 -11.45 15.14
CA PHE A 166 -8.67 -11.61 16.50
C PHE A 166 -7.16 -11.33 16.62
N LEU A 167 -6.44 -11.04 15.51
CA LEU A 167 -4.99 -10.82 15.55
C LEU A 167 -4.50 -9.48 16.14
N PRO A 168 -5.26 -8.38 16.18
CA PRO A 168 -4.76 -7.11 16.71
C PRO A 168 -4.58 -7.07 18.24
N CYS A 169 -5.17 -8.01 18.99
CA CYS A 169 -5.09 -8.00 20.46
C CYS A 169 -3.86 -8.70 21.05
N ILE A 170 -3.03 -9.40 20.25
CA ILE A 170 -1.91 -10.20 20.76
C ILE A 170 -0.55 -9.51 20.57
N LEU A 171 -0.46 -8.41 19.82
CA LEU A 171 0.81 -7.73 19.51
C LEU A 171 0.99 -6.35 20.20
N SER A 172 0.19 -6.04 21.22
CA SER A 172 0.36 -4.87 22.08
C SER A 172 0.52 -5.28 23.56
N GLY A 173 1.38 -6.25 23.81
CA GLY A 173 1.87 -6.61 25.13
C GLY A 173 3.37 -6.47 25.18
#